data_b42d28aa4bbb30370f96c114113fca10
#
_entry.id   b42d28aa4bbb30370f96c114113fca10
#
_cell.length_a   1.000
_cell.length_b   1.000
_cell.length_c   1.000
_cell.angle_alpha   90.00
_cell.angle_beta   90.00
_cell.angle_gamma   90.00
#
_symmetry.space_group_name_H-M   'P 1'
#
loop_
_entity.id
_entity.type
_entity.pdbx_description
1 polymer ?
#
loop_
_entity_poly.entity_id
_entity_poly.type
_entity_poly.pdbx_seq_one_letter_code
_entity_poly.pdbx_strand_id
1 'polypeptide(L)'
;MVAVATSFAFSVSAQDSEVETQTIGVVIDAHALVDVVADEIVFDFSADDPVEAGSPLVLGANKNQTTHLNYSLMLSNGGLADGTISVRITDMNEGMHLTLLADGKYAASLDRDKYGLLGTVASNFDATQGANPVILTATDQILIENIGSSYTGNGSGNGYLLQYTAHINDYSKLDADNGAQDMGTITYTIAE
;
A
#
# COMPACT_ATOMS: atom_id res chain seq x y z
N MET A 1 -86.10 -13.02 23.04
CA MET A 1 -85.05 -12.64 22.06
C MET A 1 -83.75 -13.40 22.48
N VAL A 2 -83.45 -14.50 21.75
CA VAL A 2 -82.32 -15.36 22.08
C VAL A 2 -81.21 -15.01 21.11
N ALA A 3 -80.05 -14.52 21.62
CA ALA A 3 -78.92 -14.21 20.78
C ALA A 3 -78.06 -15.50 20.66
N VAL A 4 -77.90 -15.98 19.44
CA VAL A 4 -77.03 -17.08 19.09
C VAL A 4 -75.65 -16.49 18.76
N ALA A 5 -74.66 -16.75 19.64
CA ALA A 5 -73.27 -16.40 19.37
C ALA A 5 -72.62 -17.52 18.56
N THR A 6 -72.29 -17.26 17.30
CA THR A 6 -71.54 -18.16 16.43
C THR A 6 -70.04 -17.89 16.64
N SER A 7 -69.33 -18.79 17.29
CA SER A 7 -67.87 -18.77 17.43
C SER A 7 -67.23 -19.40 16.18
N PHE A 8 -66.48 -18.62 15.42
CA PHE A 8 -65.60 -19.14 14.35
C PHE A 8 -64.27 -19.53 14.98
N ALA A 9 -63.98 -20.83 15.02
CA ALA A 9 -62.65 -21.31 15.34
C ALA A 9 -61.80 -21.30 14.06
N PHE A 10 -60.78 -20.43 14.03
CA PHE A 10 -59.74 -20.51 13.00
C PHE A 10 -58.71 -21.54 13.48
N SER A 11 -58.65 -22.69 12.82
CA SER A 11 -57.57 -23.62 12.95
C SER A 11 -56.40 -23.10 12.10
N VAL A 12 -55.39 -22.52 12.73
CA VAL A 12 -54.08 -22.31 12.13
C VAL A 12 -53.37 -23.65 12.15
N SER A 13 -53.37 -24.36 11.01
CA SER A 13 -52.46 -25.51 10.86
C SER A 13 -51.07 -24.94 10.56
N ALA A 14 -50.18 -25.01 11.53
CA ALA A 14 -48.77 -24.92 11.25
C ALA A 14 -48.40 -26.12 10.37
N GLN A 15 -48.15 -25.92 9.10
CA GLN A 15 -47.69 -26.97 8.20
C GLN A 15 -46.18 -27.08 8.43
N ASP A 16 -45.82 -28.03 9.29
CA ASP A 16 -44.43 -28.46 9.40
C ASP A 16 -44.03 -29.13 8.08
N SER A 17 -43.03 -28.59 7.40
CA SER A 17 -42.44 -29.21 6.22
C SER A 17 -41.16 -29.95 6.62
N GLU A 18 -40.85 -31.05 5.91
CA GLU A 18 -39.61 -31.81 6.15
C GLU A 18 -38.34 -31.01 5.84
N VAL A 19 -38.48 -29.86 5.19
CA VAL A 19 -37.40 -28.96 4.83
C VAL A 19 -37.84 -27.52 5.07
N GLU A 20 -37.15 -26.83 6.00
CA GLU A 20 -37.25 -25.39 6.17
C GLU A 20 -36.00 -24.71 5.58
N THR A 21 -36.20 -23.60 4.91
CA THR A 21 -35.12 -22.78 4.35
C THR A 21 -35.12 -21.40 5.00
N GLN A 22 -33.94 -20.99 5.46
CA GLN A 22 -33.71 -19.64 5.97
C GLN A 22 -32.72 -18.93 5.05
N THR A 23 -33.03 -17.70 4.66
CA THR A 23 -32.11 -16.87 3.90
C THR A 23 -31.26 -16.03 4.85
N ILE A 24 -29.94 -16.12 4.71
CA ILE A 24 -28.99 -15.30 5.43
C ILE A 24 -28.41 -14.29 4.43
N GLY A 25 -28.54 -13.00 4.74
CA GLY A 25 -27.92 -11.91 3.98
C GLY A 25 -26.61 -11.48 4.68
N VAL A 26 -25.52 -11.35 3.90
CA VAL A 26 -24.27 -10.76 4.35
C VAL A 26 -23.98 -9.57 3.43
N VAL A 27 -23.67 -8.41 4.02
CA VAL A 27 -23.28 -7.20 3.29
C VAL A 27 -21.85 -6.89 3.64
N ILE A 28 -21.00 -6.73 2.62
CA ILE A 28 -19.60 -6.32 2.76
C ILE A 28 -19.41 -5.14 1.81
N ASP A 29 -18.97 -3.99 2.38
CA ASP A 29 -18.71 -2.79 1.61
C ASP A 29 -17.30 -2.82 1.00
N ALA A 30 -17.16 -2.30 -0.22
CA ALA A 30 -15.87 -2.07 -0.86
C ALA A 30 -15.08 -1.00 -0.08
N HIS A 31 -13.78 -1.21 0.05
CA HIS A 31 -12.87 -0.22 0.67
C HIS A 31 -11.45 -0.39 0.15
N ALA A 32 -10.70 0.70 0.20
CA ALA A 32 -9.27 0.74 -0.15
C ALA A 32 -8.52 1.60 0.86
N LEU A 33 -7.53 1.01 1.52
CA LEU A 33 -6.68 1.65 2.51
C LEU A 33 -5.22 1.31 2.21
N VAL A 34 -4.34 2.30 2.23
CA VAL A 34 -2.89 2.13 2.10
C VAL A 34 -2.20 2.91 3.22
N ASP A 35 -1.15 2.33 3.77
CA ASP A 35 -0.36 2.87 4.87
C ASP A 35 1.12 2.57 4.69
N VAL A 36 1.97 3.49 5.15
CA VAL A 36 3.43 3.32 5.20
C VAL A 36 3.88 3.43 6.64
N VAL A 37 4.64 2.44 7.11
CA VAL A 37 4.96 2.30 8.55
C VAL A 37 5.78 3.47 9.11
N ALA A 38 6.58 4.16 8.28
CA ALA A 38 7.34 5.35 8.68
C ALA A 38 6.66 6.61 8.13
N ASP A 39 6.30 7.53 9.01
CA ASP A 39 5.73 8.84 8.62
C ASP A 39 6.76 9.72 7.91
N GLU A 40 8.05 9.53 8.20
CA GLU A 40 9.15 10.30 7.65
C GLU A 40 10.34 9.39 7.31
N ILE A 41 11.00 9.66 6.19
CA ILE A 41 12.25 9.05 5.77
C ILE A 41 13.29 10.16 5.71
N VAL A 42 14.30 10.09 6.58
CA VAL A 42 15.36 11.10 6.67
C VAL A 42 16.65 10.57 6.06
N PHE A 43 17.20 11.33 5.13
CA PHE A 43 18.55 11.15 4.60
C PHE A 43 19.45 12.23 5.20
N ASP A 44 20.16 11.91 6.25
CA ASP A 44 21.09 12.83 6.91
C ASP A 44 22.48 12.69 6.31
N PHE A 45 22.93 13.74 5.63
CA PHE A 45 24.26 13.82 4.99
C PHE A 45 25.24 14.70 5.76
N SER A 46 24.88 15.22 6.91
CA SER A 46 25.75 16.09 7.71
C SER A 46 27.10 15.44 8.10
N ALA A 47 27.14 14.11 8.18
CA ALA A 47 28.36 13.36 8.44
C ALA A 47 29.23 13.12 7.19
N ASP A 48 28.70 13.43 6.00
CA ASP A 48 29.35 13.20 4.71
C ASP A 48 30.00 14.49 4.15
N ASP A 49 30.09 15.54 4.96
CA ASP A 49 30.70 16.81 4.58
C ASP A 49 32.15 16.63 4.09
N PRO A 50 32.55 17.34 3.01
CA PRO A 50 33.92 17.28 2.51
C PRO A 50 34.92 17.76 3.58
N VAL A 51 35.91 16.94 3.88
CA VAL A 51 36.98 17.28 4.86
C VAL A 51 38.13 18.08 4.23
N GLU A 52 38.19 18.13 2.89
CA GLU A 52 39.22 18.86 2.16
C GLU A 52 38.65 19.74 1.05
N ALA A 53 39.24 20.93 0.89
CA ALA A 53 38.83 21.84 -0.21
C ALA A 53 38.98 21.18 -1.58
N GLY A 54 37.96 21.24 -2.40
CA GLY A 54 37.91 20.62 -3.72
C GLY A 54 37.34 19.20 -3.75
N SER A 55 37.06 18.59 -2.61
CA SER A 55 36.38 17.30 -2.52
C SER A 55 34.86 17.51 -2.68
N PRO A 56 34.15 16.61 -3.41
CA PRO A 56 32.69 16.65 -3.49
C PRO A 56 32.04 16.12 -2.22
N LEU A 57 30.79 16.50 -1.98
CA LEU A 57 29.92 15.78 -1.06
C LEU A 57 29.71 14.35 -1.59
N VAL A 58 30.00 13.35 -0.78
CA VAL A 58 29.82 11.94 -1.11
C VAL A 58 28.78 11.33 -0.19
N LEU A 59 27.69 10.87 -0.76
CA LEU A 59 26.63 10.25 0.02
C LEU A 59 27.11 8.92 0.65
N GLY A 60 27.23 8.92 1.97
CA GLY A 60 27.72 7.79 2.76
C GLY A 60 26.66 6.72 3.05
N ALA A 61 26.73 6.15 4.24
CA ALA A 61 25.87 5.03 4.66
C ALA A 61 24.38 5.39 4.79
N ASN A 62 24.05 6.67 5.00
CA ASN A 62 22.69 7.14 5.22
C ASN A 62 21.87 7.34 3.93
N LYS A 63 22.46 7.05 2.77
CA LYS A 63 21.77 7.16 1.48
C LYS A 63 20.66 6.14 1.25
N ASN A 64 20.61 5.07 2.02
CA ASN A 64 19.63 4.00 1.90
C ASN A 64 18.73 3.98 3.13
N GLN A 65 17.41 4.00 2.89
CA GLN A 65 16.39 3.91 3.93
C GLN A 65 15.36 2.85 3.55
N THR A 66 14.74 2.24 4.55
CA THR A 66 13.74 1.19 4.33
C THR A 66 12.50 1.42 5.18
N THR A 67 11.34 1.08 4.64
CA THR A 67 10.07 1.04 5.35
C THR A 67 9.18 -0.06 4.80
N HIS A 68 7.96 -0.21 5.33
CA HIS A 68 6.99 -1.20 4.86
C HIS A 68 5.72 -0.52 4.39
N LEU A 69 5.19 -0.98 3.25
CA LEU A 69 3.90 -0.59 2.71
C LEU A 69 2.87 -1.66 3.04
N ASN A 70 1.83 -1.26 3.75
CA ASN A 70 0.70 -2.10 4.12
C ASN A 70 -0.57 -1.61 3.42
N TYR A 71 -1.50 -2.52 3.12
CA TYR A 71 -2.80 -2.13 2.59
C TYR A 71 -3.91 -3.12 2.96
N SER A 72 -5.14 -2.67 2.79
CA SER A 72 -6.36 -3.46 2.79
C SER A 72 -7.24 -3.03 1.63
N LEU A 73 -7.63 -3.96 0.80
CA LEU A 73 -8.48 -3.73 -0.38
C LEU A 73 -9.63 -4.74 -0.41
N MET A 74 -10.84 -4.24 -0.59
CA MET A 74 -12.03 -5.05 -0.86
C MET A 74 -12.65 -4.54 -2.16
N LEU A 75 -12.52 -5.30 -3.23
CA LEU A 75 -13.01 -4.95 -4.55
C LEU A 75 -14.52 -5.13 -4.66
N SER A 76 -15.17 -4.24 -5.40
CA SER A 76 -16.60 -4.29 -5.69
C SER A 76 -16.96 -5.27 -6.81
N ASN A 77 -16.00 -5.66 -7.63
CA ASN A 77 -16.18 -6.38 -8.90
C ASN A 77 -16.12 -7.93 -8.81
N GLY A 78 -16.32 -8.50 -7.63
CA GLY A 78 -16.35 -9.96 -7.45
C GLY A 78 -14.97 -10.60 -7.33
N GLY A 79 -13.93 -9.84 -7.03
CA GLY A 79 -12.59 -10.36 -6.72
C GLY A 79 -11.67 -10.53 -7.93
N LEU A 80 -11.94 -9.83 -9.03
CA LEU A 80 -10.98 -9.70 -10.13
C LEU A 80 -9.74 -8.97 -9.62
N ALA A 81 -8.57 -9.42 -10.05
CA ALA A 81 -7.29 -8.88 -9.59
C ALA A 81 -6.87 -7.68 -10.45
N ASP A 82 -7.57 -6.57 -10.33
CA ASP A 82 -7.33 -5.32 -11.07
C ASP A 82 -6.95 -4.13 -10.19
N GLY A 83 -6.89 -4.34 -8.87
CA GLY A 83 -6.38 -3.33 -7.95
C GLY A 83 -4.90 -3.04 -8.16
N THR A 84 -4.53 -1.77 -7.98
CA THR A 84 -3.16 -1.28 -8.14
C THR A 84 -2.76 -0.33 -7.03
N ILE A 85 -1.45 -0.26 -6.74
CA ILE A 85 -0.86 0.82 -5.94
C ILE A 85 0.17 1.52 -6.80
N SER A 86 0.01 2.83 -6.95
CA SER A 86 0.97 3.70 -7.61
C SER A 86 1.75 4.55 -6.60
N VAL A 87 2.93 5.02 -7.03
CA VAL A 87 3.81 5.90 -6.27
C VAL A 87 4.26 7.06 -7.12
N ARG A 88 4.40 8.25 -6.51
CA ARG A 88 5.04 9.44 -7.10
C ARG A 88 5.77 10.24 -6.03
N ILE A 89 6.65 11.13 -6.45
CA ILE A 89 7.32 12.10 -5.57
C ILE A 89 7.15 13.52 -6.14
N THR A 90 6.90 14.50 -5.26
CA THR A 90 6.87 15.93 -5.59
C THR A 90 7.79 16.69 -4.64
N ASP A 91 8.12 17.91 -5.02
CA ASP A 91 8.88 18.86 -4.17
C ASP A 91 10.28 18.40 -3.75
N MET A 92 10.88 17.46 -4.50
CA MET A 92 12.26 17.02 -4.28
C MET A 92 13.24 18.11 -4.74
N ASN A 93 14.36 18.28 -3.99
CA ASN A 93 15.47 19.15 -4.36
C ASN A 93 15.94 18.85 -5.80
N GLU A 94 16.07 19.91 -6.64
CA GLU A 94 16.41 19.75 -8.05
C GLU A 94 17.79 19.11 -8.32
N GLY A 95 18.71 19.22 -7.36
CA GLY A 95 20.04 18.61 -7.42
C GLY A 95 20.06 17.13 -7.04
N MET A 96 18.93 16.57 -6.59
CA MET A 96 18.82 15.20 -6.10
C MET A 96 17.71 14.42 -6.80
N HIS A 97 17.82 13.10 -6.79
CA HIS A 97 16.71 12.21 -7.08
C HIS A 97 16.64 11.05 -6.07
N LEU A 98 15.46 10.54 -5.90
CA LEU A 98 15.20 9.37 -5.06
C LEU A 98 14.89 8.18 -5.96
N THR A 99 15.51 7.05 -5.67
CA THR A 99 15.16 5.78 -6.30
C THR A 99 14.45 4.87 -5.32
N LEU A 100 13.59 4.00 -5.84
CA LEU A 100 12.82 3.03 -5.09
C LEU A 100 13.00 1.63 -5.68
N LEU A 101 13.15 0.66 -4.78
CA LEU A 101 12.90 -0.76 -5.03
C LEU A 101 11.87 -1.26 -4.02
N ALA A 102 11.10 -2.26 -4.42
CA ALA A 102 10.17 -2.96 -3.53
C ALA A 102 10.48 -4.46 -3.49
N ASP A 103 10.34 -5.07 -2.32
CA ASP A 103 10.46 -6.51 -2.13
C ASP A 103 9.13 -7.07 -1.64
N GLY A 104 8.50 -7.89 -2.49
CA GLY A 104 7.24 -8.57 -2.21
C GLY A 104 7.37 -9.86 -1.42
N LYS A 105 8.57 -10.22 -0.93
CA LYS A 105 8.83 -11.50 -0.28
C LYS A 105 7.94 -11.75 0.95
N TYR A 106 7.68 -10.73 1.74
CA TYR A 106 6.80 -10.86 2.91
C TYR A 106 5.35 -11.08 2.47
N ALA A 107 4.86 -10.30 1.51
CA ALA A 107 3.51 -10.47 0.96
C ALA A 107 3.36 -11.86 0.30
N ALA A 108 4.34 -12.30 -0.48
CA ALA A 108 4.33 -13.60 -1.15
C ALA A 108 4.36 -14.80 -0.19
N SER A 109 4.79 -14.61 1.06
CA SER A 109 4.82 -15.66 2.09
C SER A 109 3.48 -15.84 2.82
N LEU A 110 2.52 -14.93 2.62
CA LEU A 110 1.23 -14.97 3.29
C LEU A 110 0.30 -16.02 2.64
N ASP A 111 -0.49 -16.66 3.50
CA ASP A 111 -1.48 -17.65 3.08
C ASP A 111 -2.63 -16.98 2.32
N ARG A 112 -2.80 -17.30 1.03
CA ARG A 112 -3.83 -16.72 0.16
C ARG A 112 -5.25 -16.98 0.63
N ASP A 113 -5.52 -18.13 1.26
CA ASP A 113 -6.85 -18.46 1.77
C ASP A 113 -7.25 -17.56 2.94
N LYS A 114 -6.26 -17.05 3.65
CA LYS A 114 -6.45 -16.16 4.80
C LYS A 114 -6.35 -14.66 4.42
N TYR A 115 -5.38 -14.30 3.59
CA TYR A 115 -5.04 -12.91 3.31
C TYR A 115 -5.58 -12.40 1.97
N GLY A 116 -6.11 -13.30 1.15
CA GLY A 116 -6.63 -12.98 -0.18
C GLY A 116 -5.55 -12.92 -1.27
N LEU A 117 -5.89 -12.35 -2.42
CA LEU A 117 -4.98 -12.22 -3.55
C LEU A 117 -4.15 -10.94 -3.40
N LEU A 118 -3.02 -11.07 -2.75
CA LEU A 118 -2.00 -10.01 -2.69
C LEU A 118 -1.42 -9.79 -4.08
N GLY A 119 -1.23 -8.53 -4.44
CA GLY A 119 -0.65 -8.15 -5.72
C GLY A 119 0.81 -8.55 -5.85
N THR A 120 1.36 -8.29 -7.02
CA THR A 120 2.77 -8.49 -7.32
C THR A 120 3.46 -7.13 -7.49
N VAL A 121 4.72 -7.03 -7.06
CA VAL A 121 5.53 -5.84 -7.35
C VAL A 121 5.70 -5.76 -8.86
N ALA A 122 5.48 -4.57 -9.44
CA ALA A 122 5.72 -4.34 -10.85
C ALA A 122 7.19 -4.63 -11.19
N SER A 123 7.44 -5.30 -12.31
CA SER A 123 8.74 -5.91 -12.62
C SER A 123 9.93 -4.93 -12.62
N ASN A 124 9.67 -3.65 -12.89
CA ASN A 124 10.69 -2.59 -12.85
C ASN A 124 11.07 -2.18 -11.42
N PHE A 125 10.22 -2.42 -10.41
CA PHE A 125 10.48 -2.13 -8.99
C PHE A 125 10.92 -3.35 -8.18
N ASP A 126 10.81 -4.56 -8.73
CA ASP A 126 10.97 -5.79 -7.97
C ASP A 126 12.43 -6.14 -7.68
N ALA A 127 12.85 -5.89 -6.43
CA ALA A 127 14.18 -6.21 -5.94
C ALA A 127 14.51 -7.73 -6.01
N THR A 128 13.50 -8.60 -5.93
CA THR A 128 13.69 -10.07 -5.95
C THR A 128 14.03 -10.58 -7.35
N GLN A 129 13.65 -9.85 -8.39
CA GLN A 129 13.96 -10.16 -9.80
C GLN A 129 15.23 -9.47 -10.30
N GLY A 130 15.96 -8.79 -9.41
CA GLY A 130 17.18 -8.07 -9.77
C GLY A 130 16.92 -6.79 -10.57
N ALA A 131 15.75 -6.17 -10.39
CA ALA A 131 15.46 -4.89 -11.00
C ALA A 131 16.46 -3.82 -10.54
N ASN A 132 16.78 -2.88 -11.43
CA ASN A 132 17.52 -1.69 -11.04
C ASN A 132 16.59 -0.73 -10.28
N PRO A 133 17.11 0.04 -9.30
CA PRO A 133 16.32 1.04 -8.61
C PRO A 133 15.67 2.04 -9.58
N VAL A 134 14.36 2.26 -9.41
CA VAL A 134 13.56 3.14 -10.28
C VAL A 134 13.60 4.56 -9.73
N ILE A 135 13.92 5.53 -10.57
CA ILE A 135 13.85 6.95 -10.21
C ILE A 135 12.38 7.33 -10.05
N LEU A 136 12.03 7.83 -8.87
CA LEU A 136 10.71 8.39 -8.62
C LEU A 136 10.54 9.73 -9.34
N THR A 137 9.35 9.94 -9.89
CA THR A 137 8.99 11.14 -10.65
C THR A 137 7.69 11.75 -10.11
N ALA A 138 7.34 12.94 -10.60
CA ALA A 138 6.09 13.59 -10.27
C ALA A 138 4.84 12.93 -10.91
N THR A 139 5.03 11.99 -11.81
CA THR A 139 3.94 11.20 -12.41
C THR A 139 3.77 9.88 -11.67
N ASP A 140 2.53 9.41 -11.57
CA ASP A 140 2.23 8.13 -10.95
C ASP A 140 2.90 6.97 -11.70
N GLN A 141 3.61 6.12 -10.95
CA GLN A 141 4.28 4.93 -11.43
C GLN A 141 3.67 3.73 -10.71
N ILE A 142 3.20 2.73 -11.45
CA ILE A 142 2.61 1.52 -10.83
C ILE A 142 3.71 0.78 -10.08
N LEU A 143 3.50 0.60 -8.78
CA LEU A 143 4.40 -0.09 -7.86
C LEU A 143 3.97 -1.52 -7.61
N ILE A 144 2.66 -1.72 -7.37
CA ILE A 144 2.05 -3.03 -7.13
C ILE A 144 0.85 -3.18 -8.04
N GLU A 145 0.71 -4.32 -8.67
CA GLU A 145 -0.32 -4.65 -9.64
C GLU A 145 -1.00 -5.98 -9.32
N ASN A 146 -2.15 -6.22 -9.97
CA ASN A 146 -2.91 -7.47 -9.84
C ASN A 146 -3.38 -7.76 -8.40
N ILE A 147 -3.80 -6.71 -7.67
CA ILE A 147 -4.33 -6.85 -6.31
C ILE A 147 -5.79 -7.27 -6.40
N GLY A 148 -6.14 -8.38 -5.76
CA GLY A 148 -7.53 -8.76 -5.50
C GLY A 148 -7.99 -8.31 -4.13
N SER A 149 -9.20 -8.72 -3.71
CA SER A 149 -9.65 -8.50 -2.34
C SER A 149 -8.68 -9.17 -1.37
N SER A 150 -7.97 -8.34 -0.57
CA SER A 150 -6.87 -8.82 0.26
C SER A 150 -6.42 -7.79 1.30
N TYR A 151 -5.60 -8.24 2.24
CA TYR A 151 -4.91 -7.37 3.20
C TYR A 151 -3.54 -7.92 3.53
N THR A 152 -2.57 -7.05 3.80
CA THR A 152 -1.16 -7.43 4.05
C THR A 152 -0.83 -7.67 5.52
N GLY A 153 -1.71 -7.35 6.43
CA GLY A 153 -1.38 -7.14 7.85
C GLY A 153 -0.90 -5.70 8.09
N ASN A 154 -0.63 -5.37 9.36
CA ASN A 154 -0.25 -4.03 9.78
C ASN A 154 1.15 -4.02 10.41
N GLY A 155 1.88 -2.92 10.26
CA GLY A 155 3.16 -2.65 10.90
C GLY A 155 4.38 -3.23 10.18
N SER A 156 5.54 -3.03 10.78
CA SER A 156 6.83 -3.49 10.24
C SER A 156 6.90 -5.02 10.17
N GLY A 157 7.48 -5.52 9.08
CA GLY A 157 7.58 -6.96 8.82
C GLY A 157 6.35 -7.56 8.13
N ASN A 158 5.35 -6.74 7.77
CA ASN A 158 4.21 -7.12 6.95
C ASN A 158 4.24 -6.35 5.63
N GLY A 159 3.46 -6.82 4.64
CA GLY A 159 3.31 -6.15 3.36
C GLY A 159 4.56 -6.19 2.48
N TYR A 160 4.91 -5.05 1.91
CA TYR A 160 6.01 -4.90 0.95
C TYR A 160 7.13 -4.07 1.57
N LEU A 161 8.35 -4.60 1.57
CA LEU A 161 9.52 -3.83 1.99
C LEU A 161 9.88 -2.83 0.89
N LEU A 162 9.90 -1.55 1.22
CA LEU A 162 10.33 -0.46 0.36
C LEU A 162 11.75 -0.06 0.69
N GLN A 163 12.60 0.07 -0.33
CA GLN A 163 14.01 0.46 -0.19
C GLN A 163 14.26 1.71 -1.01
N TYR A 164 14.55 2.81 -0.33
CA TYR A 164 14.85 4.09 -0.96
C TYR A 164 16.35 4.32 -0.97
N THR A 165 16.82 4.95 -2.05
CA THR A 165 18.20 5.43 -2.14
C THR A 165 18.20 6.85 -2.69
N ALA A 166 18.84 7.77 -1.96
CA ALA A 166 19.04 9.13 -2.40
C ALA A 166 20.32 9.24 -3.24
N HIS A 167 20.26 10.01 -4.31
CA HIS A 167 21.36 10.24 -5.24
C HIS A 167 21.51 11.74 -5.55
N ILE A 168 22.75 12.21 -5.68
CA ILE A 168 23.03 13.52 -6.27
C ILE A 168 23.11 13.34 -7.78
N ASN A 169 22.28 14.08 -8.52
CA ASN A 169 22.25 14.06 -9.99
C ASN A 169 22.82 15.33 -10.62
N ASP A 170 22.74 16.47 -9.92
CA ASP A 170 23.29 17.74 -10.39
C ASP A 170 23.80 18.58 -9.21
N TYR A 171 25.10 18.55 -9.01
CA TYR A 171 25.76 19.26 -7.90
C TYR A 171 25.55 20.77 -7.95
N SER A 172 25.36 21.34 -9.14
CA SER A 172 25.16 22.80 -9.31
C SER A 172 23.80 23.29 -8.85
N LYS A 173 22.87 22.37 -8.61
CA LYS A 173 21.51 22.63 -8.15
C LYS A 173 21.27 22.26 -6.69
N LEU A 174 22.29 21.71 -6.02
CA LEU A 174 22.19 21.46 -4.59
C LEU A 174 22.11 22.79 -3.83
N ASP A 175 21.19 22.89 -2.94
CA ASP A 175 21.06 24.00 -2.01
C ASP A 175 21.38 23.53 -0.57
N ALA A 176 22.10 24.35 0.17
CA ALA A 176 22.44 24.09 1.56
C ALA A 176 21.45 24.84 2.46
N ASP A 177 20.49 24.15 3.02
CA ASP A 177 19.41 24.71 3.82
C ASP A 177 19.79 25.17 5.22
N ASN A 178 21.06 25.19 5.58
CA ASN A 178 21.52 25.54 6.94
C ASN A 178 20.77 24.78 8.06
N GLY A 179 20.45 23.52 7.81
CA GLY A 179 19.74 22.64 8.76
C GLY A 179 18.22 22.64 8.64
N ALA A 180 17.64 23.34 7.66
CA ALA A 180 16.27 23.08 7.23
C ALA A 180 16.25 21.77 6.43
N GLN A 181 15.16 21.01 6.53
CA GLN A 181 14.98 19.81 5.72
C GLN A 181 14.30 20.18 4.41
N ASP A 182 14.92 19.84 3.29
CA ASP A 182 14.29 19.93 1.98
C ASP A 182 13.39 18.70 1.79
N MET A 183 12.12 18.87 2.08
CA MET A 183 11.15 17.77 2.21
C MET A 183 10.44 17.50 0.89
N GLY A 184 10.85 16.46 0.17
CA GLY A 184 10.03 15.88 -0.88
C GLY A 184 8.82 15.14 -0.29
N THR A 185 7.72 15.10 -1.04
CA THR A 185 6.52 14.36 -0.65
C THR A 185 6.34 13.13 -1.53
N ILE A 186 6.37 11.94 -0.91
CA ILE A 186 6.04 10.68 -1.59
C ILE A 186 4.56 10.40 -1.36
N THR A 187 3.82 10.18 -2.45
CA THR A 187 2.40 9.84 -2.41
C THR A 187 2.20 8.42 -2.92
N TYR A 188 1.49 7.61 -2.14
CA TYR A 188 0.99 6.30 -2.55
C TYR A 188 -0.50 6.38 -2.76
N THR A 189 -0.97 5.82 -3.87
CA THR A 189 -2.39 5.79 -4.22
C THR A 189 -2.81 4.37 -4.51
N ILE A 190 -3.83 3.87 -3.81
CA ILE A 190 -4.46 2.58 -4.09
C ILE A 190 -5.73 2.83 -4.90
N ALA A 191 -5.93 2.05 -5.97
CA ALA A 191 -7.07 2.14 -6.88
C ALA A 191 -7.53 0.74 -7.32
N GLU A 192 -8.82 0.64 -7.66
CA GLU A 192 -9.50 -0.49 -8.31
C GLU A 192 -9.91 -0.11 -9.74
#